data_9c68cf3cf24b8857c4b96c8b0237f81d
#
_entry.id   9c68cf3cf24b8857c4b96c8b0237f81d
#
_cell.length_a   1.000
_cell.length_b   1.000
_cell.length_c   1.000
_cell.angle_alpha   90.00
_cell.angle_beta   90.00
_cell.angle_gamma   90.00
#
_symmetry.space_group_name_H-M   'P 1'
#
loop_
_entity.id
_entity.type
_entity.pdbx_description
1 polymer ?
#
loop_
_entity_poly.entity_id
_entity_poly.type
_entity_poly.pdbx_seq_one_letter_code
_entity_poly.pdbx_strand_id
1 'polypeptide(L)'
;MKSLKERSVEERREGPMKSNDQILEYMGKRPQIHESVFLAPGSQVIGDVVIGKNSSIWFQTLVRGDVNYIRIGENVNIQDLTIIHVARDVYPVEIGNNVSIGHRATIHGCKLKDNSFVGMCATLMDDVEVGEFAFIGAGALVTPGKKIPPGVLVMGSPGKIIRDITDKEREIIVRTTNNYIKYKENYLQDPFYNRREFL
;
A
#
# COMPACT_ATOMS: atom_id res chain seq x y z
N MET A 1 -24.35 40.33 4.47
CA MET A 1 -24.50 39.21 3.49
C MET A 1 -23.11 38.59 3.33
N LYS A 2 -22.90 37.36 3.84
CA LYS A 2 -21.64 36.59 3.64
C LYS A 2 -21.55 36.17 2.17
N SER A 3 -20.37 36.20 1.58
CA SER A 3 -20.17 35.88 0.17
C SER A 3 -20.46 34.40 -0.13
N LEU A 4 -20.87 34.08 -1.37
CA LEU A 4 -21.14 32.70 -1.82
C LEU A 4 -19.95 31.74 -1.61
N LYS A 5 -18.71 32.25 -1.59
CA LYS A 5 -17.50 31.48 -1.31
C LYS A 5 -17.37 31.09 0.17
N GLU A 6 -17.80 31.96 1.10
CA GLU A 6 -17.75 31.66 2.54
C GLU A 6 -18.79 30.63 2.95
N ARG A 7 -19.97 30.59 2.31
CA ARG A 7 -21.00 29.57 2.56
C ARG A 7 -20.53 28.15 2.16
N SER A 8 -19.77 28.01 1.05
CA SER A 8 -19.31 26.71 0.57
C SER A 8 -18.23 26.05 1.44
N VAL A 9 -17.56 26.81 2.31
CA VAL A 9 -16.54 26.28 3.23
C VAL A 9 -17.15 25.89 4.59
N GLU A 10 -18.19 26.61 5.05
CA GLU A 10 -18.90 26.29 6.29
C GLU A 10 -19.79 25.04 6.16
N GLU A 11 -20.41 24.79 4.99
CA GLU A 11 -21.24 23.61 4.77
C GLU A 11 -20.47 22.29 4.63
N ARG A 12 -19.12 22.33 4.48
CA ARG A 12 -18.27 21.14 4.40
C ARG A 12 -17.70 20.66 5.72
N ARG A 13 -18.05 21.30 6.83
CA ARG A 13 -17.74 20.80 8.18
C ARG A 13 -18.88 19.88 8.65
N GLU A 14 -19.11 18.80 7.96
CA GLU A 14 -19.75 17.63 8.58
C GLU A 14 -18.88 17.21 9.75
N GLY A 15 -19.43 17.19 10.93
CA GLY A 15 -18.91 16.97 12.26
C GLY A 15 -17.52 16.36 12.47
N PRO A 16 -17.03 16.19 13.70
CA PRO A 16 -15.70 15.64 13.95
C PRO A 16 -15.59 14.27 13.27
N MET A 17 -14.45 14.01 12.57
CA MET A 17 -14.14 12.70 12.00
C MET A 17 -14.48 11.62 13.03
N LYS A 18 -15.34 10.67 12.64
CA LYS A 18 -15.60 9.49 13.47
C LYS A 18 -14.29 8.71 13.52
N SER A 19 -13.87 8.32 14.69
CA SER A 19 -12.60 7.63 14.94
C SER A 19 -12.41 6.31 14.18
N ASN A 20 -13.40 5.88 13.40
CA ASN A 20 -13.45 4.63 12.64
C ASN A 20 -13.48 4.81 11.13
N ASP A 21 -13.32 6.02 10.59
CA ASP A 21 -13.31 6.21 9.15
C ASP A 21 -12.02 5.65 8.54
N GLN A 22 -12.15 4.57 7.77
CA GLN A 22 -11.01 3.94 7.08
C GLN A 22 -10.65 4.66 5.79
N ILE A 23 -11.61 5.35 5.14
CA ILE A 23 -11.45 6.02 3.85
C ILE A 23 -11.67 7.52 4.04
N LEU A 24 -10.58 8.28 3.96
CA LEU A 24 -10.58 9.71 4.25
C LEU A 24 -10.30 10.54 2.99
N GLU A 25 -11.18 11.51 2.74
CA GLU A 25 -10.94 12.53 1.73
C GLU A 25 -9.90 13.54 2.22
N TYR A 26 -9.02 13.98 1.32
CA TYR A 26 -8.08 15.06 1.59
C TYR A 26 -8.04 16.04 0.40
N MET A 27 -8.28 17.33 0.66
CA MET A 27 -8.26 18.40 -0.35
C MET A 27 -9.13 18.11 -1.60
N GLY A 28 -10.32 17.54 -1.40
CA GLY A 28 -11.26 17.18 -2.47
C GLY A 28 -10.92 15.90 -3.23
N LYS A 29 -9.90 15.18 -2.83
CA LYS A 29 -9.53 13.88 -3.38
C LYS A 29 -9.93 12.76 -2.43
N ARG A 30 -10.85 11.91 -2.85
CA ARG A 30 -11.30 10.73 -2.10
C ARG A 30 -10.72 9.47 -2.73
N PRO A 31 -10.22 8.52 -1.92
CA PRO A 31 -9.73 7.25 -2.43
C PRO A 31 -10.74 6.50 -3.29
N GLN A 32 -10.28 5.92 -4.40
CA GLN A 32 -11.05 5.05 -5.29
C GLN A 32 -10.61 3.61 -5.05
N ILE A 33 -11.48 2.83 -4.45
CA ILE A 33 -11.17 1.47 -3.99
C ILE A 33 -12.15 0.51 -4.65
N HIS A 34 -11.62 -0.52 -5.33
CA HIS A 34 -12.47 -1.54 -5.94
C HIS A 34 -13.25 -2.31 -4.86
N GLU A 35 -14.51 -2.64 -5.13
CA GLU A 35 -15.44 -3.27 -4.17
C GLU A 35 -14.95 -4.59 -3.56
N SER A 36 -14.06 -5.31 -4.26
CA SER A 36 -13.46 -6.58 -3.79
C SER A 36 -12.24 -6.40 -2.88
N VAL A 37 -11.85 -5.16 -2.58
CA VAL A 37 -10.72 -4.87 -1.69
C VAL A 37 -11.12 -5.11 -0.25
N PHE A 38 -10.26 -5.76 0.50
CA PHE A 38 -10.39 -5.90 1.94
C PHE A 38 -9.63 -4.79 2.66
N LEU A 39 -10.33 -4.03 3.50
CA LEU A 39 -9.74 -3.07 4.44
C LEU A 39 -9.90 -3.62 5.85
N ALA A 40 -8.83 -4.10 6.45
CA ALA A 40 -8.87 -4.61 7.82
C ALA A 40 -9.13 -3.47 8.84
N PRO A 41 -9.79 -3.75 9.97
CA PRO A 41 -10.00 -2.78 11.04
C PRO A 41 -8.73 -2.02 11.43
N GLY A 42 -8.86 -0.69 11.58
CA GLY A 42 -7.75 0.21 11.91
C GLY A 42 -6.80 0.56 10.75
N SER A 43 -7.00 -0.01 9.56
CA SER A 43 -6.32 0.49 8.36
C SER A 43 -6.91 1.84 7.93
N GLN A 44 -6.10 2.69 7.32
CA GLN A 44 -6.54 3.98 6.81
C GLN A 44 -6.03 4.23 5.39
N VAL A 45 -6.90 4.72 4.51
CA VAL A 45 -6.60 5.12 3.13
C VAL A 45 -7.02 6.58 2.93
N ILE A 46 -6.09 7.45 2.59
CA ILE A 46 -6.28 8.90 2.63
C ILE A 46 -5.88 9.55 1.30
N GLY A 47 -6.72 10.41 0.74
CA GLY A 47 -6.40 11.31 -0.37
C GLY A 47 -6.43 10.67 -1.75
N ASP A 48 -5.48 11.02 -2.61
CA ASP A 48 -5.38 10.57 -4.00
C ASP A 48 -4.83 9.14 -4.11
N VAL A 49 -5.67 8.17 -3.79
CA VAL A 49 -5.31 6.74 -3.80
C VAL A 49 -6.26 5.97 -4.70
N VAL A 50 -5.71 5.08 -5.54
CA VAL A 50 -6.49 4.08 -6.29
C VAL A 50 -6.00 2.69 -5.92
N ILE A 51 -6.94 1.77 -5.60
CA ILE A 51 -6.62 0.38 -5.24
C ILE A 51 -7.40 -0.58 -6.15
N GLY A 52 -6.68 -1.42 -6.87
CA GLY A 52 -7.21 -2.42 -7.80
C GLY A 52 -7.85 -3.63 -7.11
N LYS A 53 -8.56 -4.42 -7.91
CA LYS A 53 -9.35 -5.56 -7.44
C LYS A 53 -8.52 -6.60 -6.67
N ASN A 54 -9.18 -7.34 -5.80
CA ASN A 54 -8.63 -8.42 -4.97
C ASN A 54 -7.48 -8.04 -4.05
N SER A 55 -7.13 -6.75 -3.95
CA SER A 55 -6.09 -6.29 -3.04
C SER A 55 -6.57 -6.27 -1.58
N SER A 56 -5.65 -6.24 -0.63
CA SER A 56 -5.95 -6.26 0.80
C SER A 56 -5.01 -5.35 1.58
N ILE A 57 -5.59 -4.51 2.42
CA ILE A 57 -4.91 -3.58 3.33
C ILE A 57 -5.16 -4.08 4.75
N TRP A 58 -4.10 -4.56 5.39
CA TRP A 58 -4.20 -5.28 6.65
C TRP A 58 -4.19 -4.35 7.87
N PHE A 59 -4.27 -4.93 9.05
CA PHE A 59 -4.54 -4.19 10.30
C PHE A 59 -3.51 -3.08 10.56
N GLN A 60 -4.00 -1.89 10.95
CA GLN A 60 -3.19 -0.71 11.30
C GLN A 60 -2.27 -0.22 10.18
N THR A 61 -2.54 -0.57 8.93
CA THR A 61 -1.80 -0.09 7.77
C THR A 61 -2.27 1.30 7.38
N LEU A 62 -1.33 2.20 7.05
CA LEU A 62 -1.62 3.55 6.58
C LEU A 62 -1.19 3.71 5.11
N VAL A 63 -2.14 4.10 4.25
CA VAL A 63 -1.90 4.47 2.84
C VAL A 63 -2.31 5.92 2.65
N ARG A 64 -1.34 6.84 2.54
CA ARG A 64 -1.62 8.27 2.55
C ARG A 64 -1.08 8.98 1.31
N GLY A 65 -1.98 9.31 0.37
CA GLY A 65 -1.74 10.07 -0.86
C GLY A 65 -2.22 11.52 -0.74
N ASP A 66 -1.69 12.27 0.21
CA ASP A 66 -2.12 13.63 0.52
C ASP A 66 -1.37 14.71 -0.28
N VAL A 67 -0.09 14.50 -0.57
CA VAL A 67 0.78 15.48 -1.26
C VAL A 67 1.26 14.99 -2.64
N ASN A 68 0.87 13.79 -3.04
CA ASN A 68 1.04 13.18 -4.36
C ASN A 68 0.09 11.98 -4.47
N TYR A 69 0.08 11.27 -5.59
CA TYR A 69 -0.81 10.13 -5.79
C TYR A 69 -0.18 8.80 -5.40
N ILE A 70 -1.05 7.83 -5.06
CA ILE A 70 -0.71 6.41 -4.88
C ILE A 70 -1.58 5.58 -5.83
N ARG A 71 -0.96 4.66 -6.57
CA ARG A 71 -1.64 3.71 -7.45
C ARG A 71 -1.23 2.30 -7.09
N ILE A 72 -2.21 1.48 -6.71
CA ILE A 72 -2.00 0.10 -6.29
C ILE A 72 -2.77 -0.79 -7.26
N GLY A 73 -2.07 -1.75 -7.85
CA GLY A 73 -2.62 -2.70 -8.82
C GLY A 73 -3.54 -3.75 -8.19
N GLU A 74 -3.70 -4.84 -8.90
CA GLU A 74 -4.57 -5.95 -8.51
C GLU A 74 -3.83 -7.03 -7.71
N ASN A 75 -4.54 -7.76 -6.85
CA ASN A 75 -3.99 -8.85 -6.03
C ASN A 75 -2.82 -8.44 -5.14
N VAL A 76 -2.75 -7.17 -4.74
CA VAL A 76 -1.70 -6.64 -3.86
C VAL A 76 -2.09 -6.89 -2.41
N ASN A 77 -1.15 -7.36 -1.60
CA ASN A 77 -1.35 -7.43 -0.15
C ASN A 77 -0.36 -6.50 0.56
N ILE A 78 -0.90 -5.61 1.39
CA ILE A 78 -0.14 -4.67 2.21
C ILE A 78 -0.39 -5.05 3.66
N GLN A 79 0.61 -5.68 4.26
CA GLN A 79 0.47 -6.36 5.54
C GLN A 79 0.52 -5.38 6.72
N ASP A 80 0.18 -5.89 7.88
CA ASP A 80 -0.09 -5.12 9.09
C ASP A 80 1.00 -4.11 9.44
N LEU A 81 0.59 -2.94 9.95
CA LEU A 81 1.46 -1.86 10.42
C LEU A 81 2.38 -1.26 9.33
N THR A 82 2.11 -1.53 8.05
CA THR A 82 2.87 -0.96 6.93
C THR A 82 2.46 0.49 6.69
N ILE A 83 3.43 1.33 6.31
CA ILE A 83 3.20 2.72 5.93
C ILE A 83 3.53 2.91 4.45
N ILE A 84 2.57 3.46 3.68
CA ILE A 84 2.78 3.90 2.30
C ILE A 84 2.55 5.39 2.23
N HIS A 85 3.56 6.13 1.80
CA HIS A 85 3.49 7.58 1.66
C HIS A 85 4.29 8.07 0.46
N VAL A 86 4.12 9.33 0.12
CA VAL A 86 4.60 9.97 -1.10
C VAL A 86 5.45 11.20 -0.80
N ALA A 87 6.37 11.55 -1.70
CA ALA A 87 7.06 12.83 -1.63
C ALA A 87 6.27 13.90 -2.41
N ARG A 88 6.12 15.08 -1.80
CA ARG A 88 5.36 16.19 -2.36
C ARG A 88 5.80 16.53 -3.78
N ASP A 89 4.85 16.45 -4.72
CA ASP A 89 4.97 16.89 -6.11
C ASP A 89 6.12 16.24 -6.93
N VAL A 90 6.89 15.31 -6.34
CA VAL A 90 8.09 14.73 -6.97
C VAL A 90 7.96 13.22 -7.14
N TYR A 91 7.79 12.45 -6.05
CA TYR A 91 7.80 11.00 -6.11
C TYR A 91 6.46 10.41 -5.61
N PRO A 92 5.59 9.99 -6.53
CA PRO A 92 4.40 9.20 -6.20
C PRO A 92 4.78 7.78 -5.79
N VAL A 93 3.79 7.00 -5.36
CA VAL A 93 3.94 5.55 -5.20
C VAL A 93 3.11 4.83 -6.26
N GLU A 94 3.77 3.95 -7.00
CA GLU A 94 3.15 3.07 -7.97
C GLU A 94 3.48 1.61 -7.63
N ILE A 95 2.46 0.81 -7.40
CA ILE A 95 2.58 -0.61 -7.07
C ILE A 95 1.84 -1.40 -8.14
N GLY A 96 2.58 -2.26 -8.84
CA GLY A 96 2.04 -3.15 -9.88
C GLY A 96 1.13 -4.24 -9.33
N ASN A 97 0.86 -5.24 -10.13
CA ASN A 97 -0.01 -6.36 -9.78
C ASN A 97 0.74 -7.46 -9.02
N ASN A 98 0.03 -8.24 -8.23
CA ASN A 98 0.56 -9.41 -7.50
C ASN A 98 1.73 -9.09 -6.57
N VAL A 99 1.81 -7.87 -6.05
CA VAL A 99 2.88 -7.44 -5.14
C VAL A 99 2.53 -7.81 -3.70
N SER A 100 3.49 -8.35 -2.98
CA SER A 100 3.37 -8.63 -1.54
C SER A 100 4.29 -7.72 -0.74
N ILE A 101 3.72 -6.97 0.21
CA ILE A 101 4.45 -6.07 1.10
C ILE A 101 4.29 -6.56 2.52
N GLY A 102 5.38 -7.02 3.11
CA GLY A 102 5.44 -7.64 4.43
C GLY A 102 5.17 -6.65 5.57
N HIS A 103 4.79 -7.21 6.72
CA HIS A 103 4.44 -6.47 7.93
C HIS A 103 5.48 -5.40 8.29
N ARG A 104 5.01 -4.22 8.73
CA ARG A 104 5.84 -3.10 9.21
C ARG A 104 6.81 -2.54 8.17
N ALA A 105 6.58 -2.77 6.89
CA ALA A 105 7.39 -2.13 5.85
C ALA A 105 7.10 -0.64 5.74
N THR A 106 8.05 0.13 5.21
CA THR A 106 7.88 1.54 4.86
C THR A 106 8.14 1.71 3.37
N ILE A 107 7.14 2.20 2.65
CA ILE A 107 7.17 2.43 1.20
C ILE A 107 6.97 3.91 0.96
N HIS A 108 8.01 4.61 0.51
CA HIS A 108 7.97 6.06 0.36
C HIS A 108 8.46 6.47 -1.02
N GLY A 109 7.60 7.17 -1.79
CA GLY A 109 7.96 7.80 -3.07
C GLY A 109 8.61 6.88 -4.10
N CYS A 110 8.14 5.65 -4.28
CA CYS A 110 8.85 4.63 -5.06
C CYS A 110 7.92 3.81 -5.98
N LYS A 111 8.52 3.00 -6.85
CA LYS A 111 7.80 2.14 -7.80
C LYS A 111 8.14 0.67 -7.57
N LEU A 112 7.11 -0.15 -7.49
CA LEU A 112 7.18 -1.61 -7.35
C LEU A 112 6.54 -2.22 -8.60
N LYS A 113 7.31 -2.97 -9.38
CA LYS A 113 6.80 -3.65 -10.57
C LYS A 113 6.06 -4.94 -10.19
N ASP A 114 5.34 -5.50 -11.16
CA ASP A 114 4.52 -6.70 -10.97
C ASP A 114 5.31 -7.83 -10.32
N ASN A 115 4.65 -8.61 -9.48
CA ASN A 115 5.22 -9.76 -8.79
C ASN A 115 6.44 -9.45 -7.90
N SER A 116 6.75 -8.20 -7.61
CA SER A 116 7.83 -7.88 -6.66
C SER A 116 7.42 -8.22 -5.22
N PHE A 117 8.41 -8.50 -4.40
CA PHE A 117 8.20 -8.90 -3.00
C PHE A 117 9.02 -8.01 -2.06
N VAL A 118 8.36 -7.47 -1.05
CA VAL A 118 8.99 -6.67 -0.01
C VAL A 118 8.86 -7.40 1.32
N GLY A 119 10.00 -7.77 1.89
CA GLY A 119 10.07 -8.47 3.18
C GLY A 119 9.64 -7.60 4.36
N MET A 120 9.31 -8.26 5.47
CA MET A 120 8.90 -7.60 6.72
C MET A 120 9.95 -6.57 7.19
N CYS A 121 9.49 -5.43 7.71
CA CYS A 121 10.33 -4.34 8.22
C CYS A 121 11.30 -3.73 7.19
N ALA A 122 11.15 -4.00 5.91
CA ALA A 122 11.97 -3.35 4.87
C ALA A 122 11.55 -1.89 4.69
N THR A 123 12.51 -1.04 4.33
CA THR A 123 12.28 0.38 4.03
C THR A 123 12.76 0.68 2.62
N LEU A 124 11.85 1.18 1.78
CA LEU A 124 12.12 1.66 0.43
C LEU A 124 11.90 3.16 0.40
N MET A 125 12.92 3.90 -0.03
CA MET A 125 12.92 5.36 -0.01
C MET A 125 12.65 5.95 -1.40
N ASP A 126 12.67 7.28 -1.48
CA ASP A 126 12.32 8.06 -2.67
C ASP A 126 13.10 7.63 -3.92
N ASP A 127 12.43 7.68 -5.06
CA ASP A 127 12.97 7.33 -6.37
C ASP A 127 13.53 5.89 -6.48
N VAL A 128 13.15 5.01 -5.58
CA VAL A 128 13.47 3.58 -5.72
C VAL A 128 12.55 2.95 -6.77
N GLU A 129 13.14 2.14 -7.65
CA GLU A 129 12.37 1.25 -8.54
C GLU A 129 12.75 -0.19 -8.26
N VAL A 130 11.74 -1.02 -7.98
CA VAL A 130 11.92 -2.46 -7.75
C VAL A 130 11.39 -3.21 -8.97
N GLY A 131 12.28 -3.95 -9.63
CA GLY A 131 11.96 -4.72 -10.83
C GLY A 131 11.01 -5.87 -10.58
N GLU A 132 10.46 -6.40 -11.67
CA GLU A 132 9.56 -7.56 -11.62
C GLU A 132 10.24 -8.78 -10.97
N PHE A 133 9.53 -9.50 -10.11
CA PHE A 133 10.08 -10.62 -9.33
C PHE A 133 11.33 -10.29 -8.49
N ALA A 134 11.69 -9.03 -8.30
CA ALA A 134 12.74 -8.72 -7.34
C ALA A 134 12.25 -8.97 -5.90
N PHE A 135 13.13 -9.51 -5.07
CA PHE A 135 12.86 -9.89 -3.69
C PHE A 135 13.66 -9.00 -2.75
N ILE A 136 12.98 -8.09 -2.08
CA ILE A 136 13.60 -7.27 -1.03
C ILE A 136 13.50 -8.05 0.28
N GLY A 137 14.64 -8.42 0.85
CA GLY A 137 14.71 -9.19 2.10
C GLY A 137 14.19 -8.42 3.30
N ALA A 138 13.79 -9.15 4.35
CA ALA A 138 13.32 -8.55 5.59
C ALA A 138 14.37 -7.62 6.21
N GLY A 139 13.92 -6.45 6.72
CA GLY A 139 14.79 -5.44 7.33
C GLY A 139 15.75 -4.73 6.37
N ALA A 140 15.64 -4.95 5.07
CA ALA A 140 16.48 -4.25 4.09
C ALA A 140 16.15 -2.76 4.01
N LEU A 141 17.19 -1.91 3.94
CA LEU A 141 17.05 -0.48 3.67
C LEU A 141 17.50 -0.17 2.24
N VAL A 142 16.55 0.07 1.35
CA VAL A 142 16.85 0.50 -0.03
C VAL A 142 16.87 2.02 -0.06
N THR A 143 18.06 2.58 -0.20
CA THR A 143 18.32 4.03 -0.17
C THR A 143 17.81 4.72 -1.43
N PRO A 144 17.59 6.06 -1.40
CA PRO A 144 17.00 6.80 -2.51
C PRO A 144 17.69 6.58 -3.85
N GLY A 145 16.92 6.65 -4.93
CA GLY A 145 17.39 6.60 -6.32
C GLY A 145 17.86 5.22 -6.80
N LYS A 146 17.69 4.16 -6.01
CA LYS A 146 18.12 2.81 -6.40
C LYS A 146 17.17 2.18 -7.40
N LYS A 147 17.73 1.65 -8.49
CA LYS A 147 17.01 0.87 -9.50
C LYS A 147 17.40 -0.60 -9.32
N ILE A 148 16.48 -1.38 -8.77
CA ILE A 148 16.68 -2.82 -8.51
C ILE A 148 16.23 -3.60 -9.75
N PRO A 149 17.13 -4.37 -10.39
CA PRO A 149 16.79 -5.17 -11.55
C PRO A 149 15.70 -6.22 -11.26
N PRO A 150 15.04 -6.75 -12.30
CA PRO A 150 14.14 -7.88 -12.14
C PRO A 150 14.85 -9.13 -11.61
N GLY A 151 14.13 -9.94 -10.83
CA GLY A 151 14.56 -11.28 -10.44
C GLY A 151 15.78 -11.36 -9.52
N VAL A 152 16.11 -10.31 -8.77
CA VAL A 152 17.25 -10.31 -7.84
C VAL A 152 16.81 -10.29 -6.39
N LEU A 153 17.64 -10.85 -5.51
CA LEU A 153 17.53 -10.74 -4.05
C LEU A 153 18.36 -9.55 -3.54
N VAL A 154 17.70 -8.67 -2.80
CA VAL A 154 18.33 -7.53 -2.10
C VAL A 154 18.26 -7.75 -0.60
N MET A 155 19.36 -7.58 0.12
CA MET A 155 19.40 -7.71 1.58
C MET A 155 20.31 -6.65 2.21
N GLY A 156 20.10 -6.39 3.49
CA GLY A 156 20.98 -5.58 4.34
C GLY A 156 20.57 -4.11 4.49
N SER A 157 21.30 -3.39 5.33
CA SER A 157 21.12 -1.95 5.58
C SER A 157 22.51 -1.28 5.57
N PRO A 158 22.86 -0.57 4.47
CA PRO A 158 22.10 -0.38 3.24
C PRO A 158 21.93 -1.65 2.41
N GLY A 159 20.80 -1.75 1.69
CA GLY A 159 20.46 -2.88 0.83
C GLY A 159 21.42 -3.05 -0.34
N LYS A 160 21.86 -4.28 -0.56
CA LYS A 160 22.74 -4.66 -1.68
C LYS A 160 22.11 -5.83 -2.44
N ILE A 161 22.29 -5.85 -3.75
CA ILE A 161 21.98 -7.02 -4.57
C ILE A 161 22.93 -8.14 -4.18
N ILE A 162 22.39 -9.28 -3.78
CA ILE A 162 23.15 -10.43 -3.30
C ILE A 162 23.36 -11.45 -4.44
N ARG A 163 22.29 -11.76 -5.17
CA ARG A 163 22.25 -12.75 -6.24
C ARG A 163 20.89 -12.71 -6.96
N ASP A 164 20.75 -13.48 -8.00
CA ASP A 164 19.44 -13.76 -8.58
C ASP A 164 18.57 -14.56 -7.59
N ILE A 165 17.25 -14.41 -7.68
CA ILE A 165 16.34 -15.24 -6.88
C ILE A 165 16.37 -16.70 -7.37
N THR A 166 16.14 -17.61 -6.44
CA THR A 166 15.95 -19.03 -6.71
C THR A 166 14.50 -19.33 -7.14
N ASP A 167 14.29 -20.49 -7.77
CA ASP A 167 12.93 -20.98 -8.09
C ASP A 167 12.05 -21.06 -6.84
N LYS A 168 12.61 -21.47 -5.70
CA LYS A 168 11.91 -21.51 -4.41
C LYS A 168 11.46 -20.13 -3.94
N GLU A 169 12.26 -19.09 -4.14
CA GLU A 169 11.88 -17.72 -3.80
C GLU A 169 10.81 -17.20 -4.76
N ARG A 170 10.87 -17.55 -6.03
CA ARG A 170 9.81 -17.26 -7.00
C ARG A 170 8.48 -17.93 -6.61
N GLU A 171 8.53 -19.18 -6.18
CA GLU A 171 7.36 -19.89 -5.66
C GLU A 171 6.80 -19.23 -4.39
N ILE A 172 7.67 -18.73 -3.49
CA ILE A 172 7.25 -17.98 -2.30
C ILE A 172 6.48 -16.73 -2.68
N ILE A 173 6.95 -15.95 -3.66
CA ILE A 173 6.25 -14.74 -4.14
C ILE A 173 4.83 -15.09 -4.57
N VAL A 174 4.69 -16.02 -5.52
CA VAL A 174 3.39 -16.44 -6.08
C VAL A 174 2.47 -17.01 -5.00
N ARG A 175 3.00 -17.90 -4.17
CA ARG A 175 2.24 -18.53 -3.09
C ARG A 175 1.75 -17.52 -2.05
N THR A 176 2.58 -16.54 -1.70
CA THR A 176 2.20 -15.51 -0.73
C THR A 176 1.03 -14.70 -1.24
N THR A 177 1.09 -14.20 -2.47
CA THR A 177 -0.02 -13.45 -3.09
C THR A 177 -1.31 -14.28 -3.09
N ASN A 178 -1.25 -15.53 -3.54
CA ASN A 178 -2.42 -16.42 -3.59
C ASN A 178 -2.99 -16.71 -2.18
N ASN A 179 -2.13 -16.85 -1.18
CA ASN A 179 -2.57 -17.06 0.19
C ASN A 179 -3.30 -15.84 0.75
N TYR A 180 -2.79 -14.62 0.49
CA TYR A 180 -3.43 -13.40 0.97
C TYR A 180 -4.79 -13.12 0.30
N ILE A 181 -4.98 -13.53 -0.96
CA ILE A 181 -6.30 -13.52 -1.60
C ILE A 181 -7.27 -14.44 -0.82
N LYS A 182 -6.85 -15.66 -0.46
CA LYS A 182 -7.67 -16.57 0.35
C LYS A 182 -7.91 -16.07 1.77
N TYR A 183 -6.88 -15.51 2.40
CA TYR A 183 -7.02 -14.99 3.78
C TYR A 183 -8.04 -13.86 3.84
N LYS A 184 -7.99 -12.88 2.91
CA LYS A 184 -8.98 -11.81 2.89
C LYS A 184 -10.41 -12.34 2.70
N GLU A 185 -10.59 -13.38 1.89
CA GLU A 185 -11.92 -14.00 1.68
C GLU A 185 -12.44 -14.66 2.95
N ASN A 186 -11.57 -15.33 3.71
CA ASN A 186 -11.94 -15.88 5.02
C ASN A 186 -12.40 -14.76 5.97
N TYR A 187 -11.69 -13.63 6.01
CA TYR A 187 -12.10 -12.49 6.83
C TYR A 187 -13.43 -11.88 6.36
N LEU A 188 -13.65 -11.77 5.04
CA LEU A 188 -14.91 -11.27 4.49
C LEU A 188 -16.10 -12.19 4.75
N GLN A 189 -15.86 -13.49 4.93
CA GLN A 189 -16.90 -14.49 5.28
C GLN A 189 -17.17 -14.55 6.78
N ASP A 190 -16.22 -14.14 7.63
CA ASP A 190 -16.41 -14.12 9.07
C ASP A 190 -17.43 -13.04 9.47
N PRO A 191 -18.53 -13.42 10.16
CA PRO A 191 -19.57 -12.47 10.57
C PRO A 191 -19.06 -11.30 11.41
N PHE A 192 -17.97 -11.47 12.13
CA PHE A 192 -17.36 -10.41 12.95
C PHE A 192 -16.76 -9.31 12.07
N TYR A 193 -16.10 -9.68 10.95
CA TYR A 193 -15.42 -8.74 10.07
C TYR A 193 -16.29 -8.29 8.89
N ASN A 194 -17.37 -8.98 8.57
CA ASN A 194 -18.31 -8.64 7.49
C ASN A 194 -19.38 -7.63 7.93
N ARG A 195 -19.27 -7.04 9.09
CA ARG A 195 -20.17 -5.97 9.52
C ARG A 195 -19.81 -4.70 8.76
N ARG A 196 -20.70 -4.27 7.85
CA ARG A 196 -20.61 -2.99 7.13
C ARG A 196 -20.52 -1.75 8.04
N GLU A 197 -20.61 -1.94 9.33
CA GLU A 197 -20.45 -0.91 10.36
C GLU A 197 -19.00 -0.42 10.53
N PHE A 198 -18.04 -1.12 9.92
CA PHE A 198 -16.63 -0.75 9.92
C PHE A 198 -16.17 -0.06 8.62
N LEU A 199 -17.07 0.11 7.63
CA LEU A 199 -16.81 0.78 6.35
C LEU A 199 -17.36 2.20 6.32
#